data_34fd955c39c045700b82a8f81029b955
#
_entry.id   34fd955c39c045700b82a8f81029b955
#
_cell.length_a   1.000
_cell.length_b   1.000
_cell.length_c   1.000
_cell.angle_alpha   90.00
_cell.angle_beta   90.00
_cell.angle_gamma   90.00
#
_symmetry.space_group_name_H-M   'P 1'
#
loop_
_entity.id
_entity.type
_entity.pdbx_description
1 polymer ?
#
loop_
_entity_poly.entity_id
_entity_poly.type
_entity_poly.pdbx_seq_one_letter_code
_entity_poly.pdbx_strand_id
1 'polypeptide(L)'
;MLPLVVGIEGETLTARERELFARLQPAGYILFSRNIADHELTRELTDDLRRITEGPDAPIIAIDQEGGRVVRTAAIGVQMPSAAALAATGSPHTIRKAALYTLNVLLTLGVNTDFAPVLDLASPHANALPSRCWGSDTQDVISRAGVWNRTLCKGGIMTCGKHFPGMGDAACDPHHELPVLHGTRASFLERASIPFTALMPELPSLMVAHLLIPEMDAEHPTSLSRELVQGFLRDQLGYEGVVFTDDLCMGAISKKYGVAEAAALALRAGCDLPLVCHNVCDVLEDVAAAVNALPPEVLAPAAERIERFRMMTVQAPPMPFIAWRDYLNDLARFCESVPEVTAAPGSPVQNY
;
A
#
# COMPACT_ATOMS: atom_id res chain seq x y z
N MET A 1 -5.59 7.03 -19.45
CA MET A 1 -5.00 6.32 -18.29
C MET A 1 -6.13 5.64 -17.53
N LEU A 2 -6.02 4.33 -17.28
CA LEU A 2 -6.99 3.56 -16.55
C LEU A 2 -6.71 3.69 -15.04
N PRO A 3 -7.65 4.15 -14.18
CA PRO A 3 -7.43 4.38 -12.75
C PRO A 3 -7.38 3.06 -11.97
N LEU A 4 -6.33 2.30 -12.17
CA LEU A 4 -6.04 1.01 -11.53
C LEU A 4 -4.56 0.89 -11.20
N VAL A 5 -4.24 0.13 -10.15
CA VAL A 5 -2.91 -0.43 -9.91
C VAL A 5 -2.99 -1.94 -10.07
N VAL A 6 -2.09 -2.49 -10.89
CA VAL A 6 -2.12 -3.91 -11.26
C VAL A 6 -0.83 -4.63 -10.86
N GLY A 7 -0.97 -5.91 -10.47
CA GLY A 7 0.17 -6.78 -10.19
C GLY A 7 0.85 -7.26 -11.48
N ILE A 8 2.03 -7.87 -11.30
CA ILE A 8 2.87 -8.43 -12.36
C ILE A 8 3.11 -9.90 -12.06
N GLU A 9 3.15 -10.74 -13.08
CA GLU A 9 3.24 -12.19 -12.90
C GLU A 9 4.61 -12.64 -12.40
N GLY A 10 5.68 -12.10 -12.96
CA GLY A 10 7.04 -12.59 -12.70
C GLY A 10 8.08 -11.48 -12.61
N GLU A 11 9.34 -11.88 -12.73
CA GLU A 11 10.51 -11.02 -12.63
C GLU A 11 10.71 -10.11 -13.86
N THR A 12 10.05 -10.44 -14.96
CA THR A 12 10.06 -9.68 -16.24
C THR A 12 8.64 -9.67 -16.81
N LEU A 13 8.33 -8.66 -17.62
CA LEU A 13 7.04 -8.60 -18.31
C LEU A 13 6.93 -9.69 -19.37
N THR A 14 5.86 -10.48 -19.29
CA THR A 14 5.45 -11.39 -20.35
C THR A 14 5.02 -10.60 -21.60
N ALA A 15 5.00 -11.25 -22.75
CA ALA A 15 4.52 -10.63 -24.00
C ALA A 15 3.05 -10.19 -23.86
N ARG A 16 2.22 -10.98 -23.17
CA ARG A 16 0.81 -10.68 -22.93
C ARG A 16 0.63 -9.46 -21.99
N GLU A 17 1.38 -9.37 -20.90
CA GLU A 17 1.37 -8.20 -20.02
C GLU A 17 1.80 -6.94 -20.76
N ARG A 18 2.87 -7.02 -21.53
CA ARG A 18 3.38 -5.89 -22.31
C ARG A 18 2.34 -5.36 -23.30
N GLU A 19 1.64 -6.23 -24.00
CA GLU A 19 0.55 -5.87 -24.92
C GLU A 19 -0.63 -5.23 -24.18
N LEU A 20 -1.11 -5.88 -23.11
CA LEU A 20 -2.25 -5.41 -22.31
C LEU A 20 -1.97 -4.07 -21.65
N PHE A 21 -0.81 -3.91 -21.01
CA PHE A 21 -0.46 -2.68 -20.29
C PHE A 21 -0.23 -1.52 -21.25
N ALA A 22 0.42 -1.75 -22.40
CA ALA A 22 0.58 -0.74 -23.44
C ALA A 22 -0.76 -0.27 -24.03
N ARG A 23 -1.76 -1.16 -24.13
CA ARG A 23 -3.07 -0.83 -24.67
C ARG A 23 -4.01 -0.20 -23.64
N LEU A 24 -4.01 -0.70 -22.41
CA LEU A 24 -4.99 -0.30 -21.38
C LEU A 24 -4.47 0.82 -20.47
N GLN A 25 -3.16 1.05 -20.41
CA GLN A 25 -2.52 2.14 -19.68
C GLN A 25 -2.95 2.25 -18.21
N PRO A 26 -2.73 1.23 -17.36
CA PRO A 26 -3.00 1.34 -15.92
C PRO A 26 -2.20 2.49 -15.32
N ALA A 27 -2.76 3.15 -14.30
CA ALA A 27 -2.12 4.27 -13.61
C ALA A 27 -0.87 3.86 -12.82
N GLY A 28 -0.79 2.57 -12.45
CA GLY A 28 0.35 2.05 -11.74
C GLY A 28 0.43 0.53 -11.68
N TYR A 29 1.52 0.08 -11.07
CA TYR A 29 1.89 -1.32 -10.90
C TYR A 29 2.30 -1.58 -9.47
N ILE A 30 2.04 -2.79 -8.95
CA ILE A 30 2.49 -3.22 -7.63
C ILE A 30 3.42 -4.42 -7.77
N LEU A 31 4.57 -4.35 -7.07
CA LEU A 31 5.56 -5.42 -7.01
C LEU A 31 5.40 -6.24 -5.73
N PHE A 32 5.53 -7.55 -5.87
CA PHE A 32 5.58 -8.54 -4.81
C PHE A 32 6.93 -9.26 -4.80
N SER A 33 7.15 -10.13 -3.81
CA SER A 33 8.39 -10.93 -3.72
C SER A 33 8.68 -11.73 -5.00
N ARG A 34 7.65 -12.18 -5.72
CA ARG A 34 7.76 -12.90 -7.00
C ARG A 34 8.38 -12.08 -8.14
N ASN A 35 8.41 -10.76 -7.99
CA ASN A 35 8.96 -9.83 -8.99
C ASN A 35 10.41 -9.42 -8.68
N ILE A 36 10.96 -9.85 -7.53
CA ILE A 36 12.24 -9.35 -7.01
C ILE A 36 13.24 -10.52 -6.89
N ALA A 37 14.06 -10.72 -7.93
CA ALA A 37 15.11 -11.73 -7.95
C ALA A 37 16.48 -11.17 -7.57
N ASP A 38 16.86 -10.07 -8.20
CA ASP A 38 18.01 -9.25 -7.87
C ASP A 38 17.70 -7.77 -8.12
N HIS A 39 18.58 -6.89 -7.68
CA HIS A 39 18.30 -5.45 -7.76
C HIS A 39 18.41 -4.89 -9.18
N GLU A 40 19.28 -5.44 -10.05
CA GLU A 40 19.45 -4.99 -11.44
C GLU A 40 18.24 -5.42 -12.28
N LEU A 41 17.85 -6.69 -12.19
CA LEU A 41 16.69 -7.23 -12.90
C LEU A 41 15.38 -6.56 -12.47
N THR A 42 15.22 -6.33 -11.16
CA THR A 42 14.04 -5.58 -10.65
C THR A 42 14.02 -4.15 -11.18
N ARG A 43 15.19 -3.50 -11.27
CA ARG A 43 15.29 -2.18 -11.86
C ARG A 43 14.95 -2.20 -13.35
N GLU A 44 15.41 -3.17 -14.11
CA GLU A 44 15.05 -3.36 -15.53
C GLU A 44 13.54 -3.52 -15.70
N LEU A 45 12.89 -4.33 -14.83
CA LEU A 45 11.43 -4.48 -14.82
C LEU A 45 10.73 -3.13 -14.62
N THR A 46 11.14 -2.35 -13.62
CA THR A 46 10.51 -1.04 -13.34
C THR A 46 10.76 -0.02 -14.46
N ASP A 47 11.92 -0.06 -15.11
CA ASP A 47 12.23 0.78 -16.26
C ASP A 47 11.45 0.32 -17.52
N ASP A 48 11.16 -0.98 -17.69
CA ASP A 48 10.26 -1.51 -18.71
C ASP A 48 8.83 -0.99 -18.52
N LEU A 49 8.32 -1.03 -17.29
CA LEU A 49 7.00 -0.50 -16.97
C LEU A 49 6.88 1.00 -17.31
N ARG A 50 7.92 1.79 -17.05
CA ARG A 50 7.96 3.20 -17.43
C ARG A 50 7.96 3.39 -18.94
N ARG A 51 8.68 2.56 -19.66
CA ARG A 51 8.78 2.66 -21.14
C ARG A 51 7.46 2.36 -21.86
N ILE A 52 6.62 1.49 -21.29
CA ILE A 52 5.32 1.16 -21.89
C ILE A 52 4.19 2.10 -21.44
N THR A 53 4.42 2.91 -20.40
CA THR A 53 3.44 3.90 -19.93
C THR A 53 3.56 5.17 -20.74
N GLU A 54 2.42 5.64 -21.27
CA GLU A 54 2.35 6.88 -22.03
C GLU A 54 2.26 8.11 -21.13
N GLY A 55 2.75 9.25 -21.64
CA GLY A 55 2.69 10.54 -20.97
C GLY A 55 4.00 10.96 -20.30
N PRO A 56 4.08 12.20 -19.82
CA PRO A 56 5.31 12.78 -19.28
C PRO A 56 5.63 12.29 -17.86
N ASP A 57 4.61 11.86 -17.11
CA ASP A 57 4.77 11.47 -15.72
C ASP A 57 4.97 9.97 -15.58
N ALA A 58 5.85 9.59 -14.66
CA ALA A 58 6.11 8.19 -14.37
C ALA A 58 4.84 7.49 -13.83
N PRO A 59 4.62 6.20 -14.18
CA PRO A 59 3.56 5.42 -13.53
C PRO A 59 3.83 5.29 -12.03
N ILE A 60 2.79 5.02 -11.26
CA ILE A 60 2.94 4.57 -9.88
C ILE A 60 3.58 3.19 -9.92
N ILE A 61 4.71 3.02 -9.24
CA ILE A 61 5.34 1.72 -9.01
C ILE A 61 5.39 1.50 -7.51
N ALA A 62 4.48 0.67 -7.03
CA ALA A 62 4.21 0.46 -5.61
C ALA A 62 4.80 -0.85 -5.10
N ILE A 63 5.00 -0.91 -3.79
CA ILE A 63 5.44 -2.10 -3.05
C ILE A 63 4.92 -2.04 -1.61
N ASP A 64 4.75 -3.20 -0.96
CA ASP A 64 4.59 -3.29 0.49
C ASP A 64 5.96 -3.53 1.15
N GLN A 65 6.61 -2.50 1.60
CA GLN A 65 7.91 -2.61 2.28
C GLN A 65 7.81 -2.09 3.71
N GLU A 66 7.00 -2.77 4.53
CA GLU A 66 6.71 -2.38 5.91
C GLU A 66 7.86 -2.70 6.88
N GLY A 67 8.63 -3.73 6.58
CA GLY A 67 9.59 -4.35 7.49
C GLY A 67 9.04 -5.61 8.19
N GLY A 68 9.92 -6.34 8.88
CA GLY A 68 9.58 -7.58 9.57
C GLY A 68 9.05 -8.65 8.62
N ARG A 69 7.80 -9.06 8.84
CA ARG A 69 7.15 -10.10 8.04
C ARG A 69 6.59 -9.62 6.68
N VAL A 70 6.50 -8.31 6.47
CA VAL A 70 6.04 -7.72 5.20
C VAL A 70 7.22 -7.00 4.55
N VAL A 71 8.11 -7.79 3.98
CA VAL A 71 9.30 -7.38 3.24
C VAL A 71 9.33 -8.12 1.92
N ARG A 72 9.26 -7.39 0.81
CA ARG A 72 9.29 -8.00 -0.54
C ARG A 72 10.70 -8.19 -1.06
N THR A 73 11.66 -7.49 -0.47
CA THR A 73 13.06 -7.40 -0.91
C THR A 73 14.00 -8.41 -0.21
N ALA A 74 13.47 -9.39 0.51
CA ALA A 74 14.28 -10.37 1.25
C ALA A 74 15.22 -11.18 0.34
N ALA A 75 14.78 -11.53 -0.88
CA ALA A 75 15.56 -12.28 -1.86
C ALA A 75 16.86 -11.57 -2.28
N ILE A 76 16.89 -10.24 -2.23
CA ILE A 76 18.07 -9.43 -2.57
C ILE A 76 18.88 -8.98 -1.34
N GLY A 77 18.69 -9.66 -0.20
CA GLY A 77 19.42 -9.42 1.03
C GLY A 77 18.94 -8.23 1.86
N VAL A 78 17.78 -7.66 1.53
CA VAL A 78 17.21 -6.53 2.27
C VAL A 78 16.08 -7.04 3.17
N GLN A 79 16.39 -7.20 4.44
CA GLN A 79 15.45 -7.61 5.50
C GLN A 79 15.38 -6.50 6.54
N MET A 80 14.34 -5.64 6.46
CA MET A 80 14.15 -4.53 7.40
C MET A 80 13.51 -5.02 8.71
N PRO A 81 13.86 -4.44 9.87
CA PRO A 81 13.17 -4.70 11.13
C PRO A 81 11.69 -4.32 11.05
N SER A 82 10.85 -5.02 11.83
CA SER A 82 9.42 -4.71 11.93
C SER A 82 9.15 -3.35 12.58
N ALA A 83 7.98 -2.77 12.30
CA ALA A 83 7.52 -1.54 12.95
C ALA A 83 7.52 -1.67 14.49
N ALA A 84 7.09 -2.84 15.01
CA ALA A 84 7.12 -3.12 16.45
C ALA A 84 8.55 -3.17 17.00
N ALA A 85 9.50 -3.76 16.29
CA ALA A 85 10.91 -3.81 16.70
C ALA A 85 11.54 -2.41 16.71
N LEU A 86 11.30 -1.63 15.67
CA LEU A 86 11.75 -0.24 15.60
C LEU A 86 11.13 0.61 16.74
N ALA A 87 9.82 0.43 16.99
CA ALA A 87 9.11 1.10 18.06
C ALA A 87 9.68 0.75 19.45
N ALA A 88 10.03 -0.51 19.69
CA ALA A 88 10.60 -0.99 20.94
C ALA A 88 11.95 -0.35 21.28
N THR A 89 12.69 0.18 20.29
CA THR A 89 13.90 0.94 20.54
C THR A 89 13.66 2.28 21.24
N GLY A 90 12.44 2.80 21.19
CA GLY A 90 12.08 4.13 21.72
C GLY A 90 12.78 5.30 21.04
N SER A 91 13.50 5.07 19.93
CA SER A 91 14.37 6.06 19.28
C SER A 91 13.81 6.52 17.92
N PRO A 92 13.34 7.78 17.81
CA PRO A 92 12.99 8.37 16.52
C PRO A 92 14.15 8.38 15.52
N HIS A 93 15.40 8.46 16.02
CA HIS A 93 16.59 8.39 15.17
C HIS A 93 16.73 7.01 14.52
N THR A 94 16.49 5.93 15.26
CA THR A 94 16.52 4.56 14.73
C THR A 94 15.44 4.36 13.66
N ILE A 95 14.21 4.84 13.91
CA ILE A 95 13.11 4.79 12.92
C ILE A 95 13.50 5.57 11.66
N ARG A 96 14.04 6.78 11.80
CA ARG A 96 14.50 7.57 10.66
C ARG A 96 15.60 6.87 9.87
N LYS A 97 16.55 6.23 10.56
CA LYS A 97 17.64 5.50 9.91
C LYS A 97 17.10 4.29 9.12
N ALA A 98 16.16 3.55 9.69
CA ALA A 98 15.45 2.47 8.98
C ALA A 98 14.73 3.00 7.72
N ALA A 99 13.98 4.09 7.85
CA ALA A 99 13.29 4.72 6.74
C ALA A 99 14.26 5.21 5.64
N LEU A 100 15.45 5.70 5.98
CA LEU A 100 16.49 6.07 5.00
C LEU A 100 17.06 4.85 4.28
N TYR A 101 17.23 3.72 4.96
CA TYR A 101 17.61 2.46 4.30
C TYR A 101 16.51 2.01 3.33
N THR A 102 15.25 2.01 3.76
CA THR A 102 14.13 1.67 2.88
C THR A 102 14.07 2.60 1.67
N LEU A 103 14.16 3.91 1.88
CA LEU A 103 14.19 4.92 0.81
C LEU A 103 15.23 4.59 -0.26
N ASN A 104 16.48 4.34 0.14
CA ASN A 104 17.57 4.07 -0.80
C ASN A 104 17.36 2.77 -1.59
N VAL A 105 16.83 1.72 -0.94
CA VAL A 105 16.45 0.48 -1.61
C VAL A 105 15.39 0.74 -2.67
N LEU A 106 14.29 1.39 -2.30
CA LEU A 106 13.17 1.65 -3.19
C LEU A 106 13.58 2.50 -4.40
N LEU A 107 14.35 3.56 -4.17
CA LEU A 107 14.90 4.38 -5.26
C LEU A 107 15.80 3.58 -6.19
N THR A 108 16.66 2.70 -5.65
CA THR A 108 17.54 1.82 -6.44
C THR A 108 16.75 0.88 -7.32
N LEU A 109 15.68 0.28 -6.79
CA LEU A 109 14.78 -0.60 -7.53
C LEU A 109 13.85 0.15 -8.50
N GLY A 110 13.83 1.47 -8.46
CA GLY A 110 12.93 2.28 -9.27
C GLY A 110 11.48 2.29 -8.78
N VAL A 111 11.24 1.90 -7.54
CA VAL A 111 9.93 2.05 -6.87
C VAL A 111 9.75 3.51 -6.44
N ASN A 112 8.53 4.03 -6.54
CA ASN A 112 8.21 5.41 -6.17
C ASN A 112 7.07 5.54 -5.15
N THR A 113 6.46 4.42 -4.75
CA THR A 113 5.37 4.39 -3.79
C THR A 113 5.54 3.21 -2.83
N ASP A 114 5.47 3.48 -1.54
CA ASP A 114 5.51 2.45 -0.49
C ASP A 114 4.15 2.37 0.21
N PHE A 115 3.52 1.20 0.20
CA PHE A 115 2.30 0.94 0.94
C PHE A 115 2.60 0.72 2.43
N ALA A 116 3.21 1.72 3.02
CA ALA A 116 3.51 1.92 4.43
C ALA A 116 3.44 3.43 4.73
N PRO A 117 3.27 3.84 5.98
CA PRO A 117 3.23 3.05 7.22
C PRO A 117 1.86 2.45 7.54
N VAL A 118 1.87 1.36 8.33
CA VAL A 118 0.66 0.86 8.99
C VAL A 118 0.29 1.82 10.11
N LEU A 119 -0.95 2.31 10.11
CA LEU A 119 -1.49 3.25 11.11
C LEU A 119 -2.47 2.58 12.08
N ASP A 120 -2.74 1.28 11.88
CA ASP A 120 -3.56 0.51 12.79
C ASP A 120 -2.92 0.43 14.17
N LEU A 121 -3.78 0.42 15.19
CA LEU A 121 -3.37 0.20 16.58
C LEU A 121 -3.12 -1.29 16.81
N ALA A 122 -2.02 -1.63 17.47
CA ALA A 122 -1.78 -3.00 17.88
C ALA A 122 -2.86 -3.47 18.87
N SER A 123 -3.45 -4.63 18.60
CA SER A 123 -4.43 -5.26 19.46
C SER A 123 -4.04 -6.72 19.73
N PRO A 124 -4.20 -7.20 20.97
CA PRO A 124 -3.96 -8.60 21.30
C PRO A 124 -4.95 -9.57 20.63
N HIS A 125 -6.05 -9.04 20.08
CA HIS A 125 -7.08 -9.81 19.38
C HIS A 125 -6.82 -9.95 17.88
N ALA A 126 -5.91 -9.15 17.32
CA ALA A 126 -5.60 -9.16 15.88
C ALA A 126 -4.40 -10.06 15.57
N ASN A 127 -4.62 -11.16 14.87
CA ASN A 127 -3.54 -12.10 14.53
C ASN A 127 -2.60 -11.60 13.40
N ALA A 128 -3.09 -10.72 12.53
CA ALA A 128 -2.35 -10.26 11.34
C ALA A 128 -1.47 -9.03 11.57
N LEU A 129 -1.73 -8.24 12.61
CA LEU A 129 -1.20 -6.89 12.76
C LEU A 129 -0.06 -6.69 13.79
N PRO A 130 0.07 -7.44 14.91
CA PRO A 130 0.84 -6.98 16.08
C PRO A 130 2.28 -6.53 15.78
N SER A 131 3.04 -7.26 14.95
CA SER A 131 4.42 -6.88 14.58
C SER A 131 4.48 -5.77 13.52
N ARG A 132 3.37 -5.51 12.81
CA ARG A 132 3.27 -4.48 11.75
C ARG A 132 2.92 -3.10 12.32
N CYS A 133 2.39 -3.02 13.55
CA CYS A 133 1.95 -1.78 14.19
C CYS A 133 3.08 -1.08 14.95
N TRP A 134 3.04 0.25 14.98
CA TRP A 134 3.98 1.10 15.72
C TRP A 134 3.68 1.18 17.23
N GLY A 135 2.55 0.65 17.67
CA GLY A 135 2.11 0.63 19.05
C GLY A 135 0.61 0.40 19.20
N SER A 136 0.14 0.32 20.42
CA SER A 136 -1.28 0.23 20.80
C SER A 136 -1.87 1.57 21.25
N ASP A 137 -0.99 2.56 21.49
CA ASP A 137 -1.37 3.93 21.84
C ASP A 137 -1.35 4.83 20.59
N THR A 138 -2.35 5.70 20.48
CA THR A 138 -2.54 6.57 19.31
C THR A 138 -1.37 7.55 19.13
N GLN A 139 -0.83 8.13 20.21
CA GLN A 139 0.26 9.10 20.14
C GLN A 139 1.58 8.43 19.73
N ASP A 140 1.81 7.21 20.21
CA ASP A 140 2.94 6.40 19.79
C ASP A 140 2.91 6.12 18.29
N VAL A 141 1.76 5.68 17.77
CA VAL A 141 1.59 5.43 16.33
C VAL A 141 1.79 6.71 15.52
N ILE A 142 1.14 7.82 15.91
CA ILE A 142 1.28 9.12 15.23
C ILE A 142 2.75 9.56 15.17
N SER A 143 3.44 9.54 16.31
CA SER A 143 4.82 10.02 16.39
C SER A 143 5.78 9.18 15.56
N ARG A 144 5.70 7.85 15.67
CA ARG A 144 6.61 6.89 15.03
C ARG A 144 6.34 6.74 13.54
N ALA A 145 5.08 6.48 13.16
CA ALA A 145 4.68 6.40 11.75
C ALA A 145 4.90 7.74 11.03
N GLY A 146 4.70 8.88 11.72
CA GLY A 146 4.99 10.19 11.17
C GLY A 146 6.49 10.40 10.84
N VAL A 147 7.42 9.86 11.64
CA VAL A 147 8.86 9.87 11.31
C VAL A 147 9.13 9.09 10.04
N TRP A 148 8.55 7.90 9.90
CA TRP A 148 8.66 7.06 8.70
C TRP A 148 8.12 7.80 7.47
N ASN A 149 6.86 8.24 7.54
CA ASN A 149 6.18 8.97 6.48
C ASN A 149 7.00 10.16 5.97
N ARG A 150 7.36 11.07 6.87
CA ARG A 150 8.12 12.27 6.51
C ARG A 150 9.48 11.98 5.91
N THR A 151 10.14 10.89 6.33
CA THR A 151 11.46 10.52 5.81
C THR A 151 11.36 10.04 4.38
N LEU A 152 10.43 9.15 4.07
CA LEU A 152 10.21 8.63 2.71
C LEU A 152 9.72 9.73 1.76
N CYS A 153 8.68 10.48 2.15
CA CYS A 153 8.12 11.55 1.32
C CYS A 153 9.16 12.63 0.97
N LYS A 154 10.01 13.04 1.93
CA LYS A 154 11.10 13.98 1.66
C LYS A 154 12.14 13.45 0.67
N GLY A 155 12.28 12.15 0.59
CA GLY A 155 13.16 11.46 -0.36
C GLY A 155 12.51 11.19 -1.72
N GLY A 156 11.23 11.53 -1.89
CA GLY A 156 10.50 11.35 -3.16
C GLY A 156 9.82 10.00 -3.33
N ILE A 157 9.73 9.19 -2.27
CA ILE A 157 8.88 7.99 -2.22
C ILE A 157 7.55 8.38 -1.57
N MET A 158 6.47 8.25 -2.32
CA MET A 158 5.13 8.49 -1.79
C MET A 158 4.71 7.36 -0.87
N THR A 159 4.14 7.70 0.26
CA THR A 159 3.71 6.75 1.29
C THR A 159 2.20 6.54 1.26
N CYS A 160 1.74 5.44 1.84
CA CYS A 160 0.34 5.12 1.96
C CYS A 160 0.02 4.68 3.39
N GLY A 161 -0.71 5.52 4.12
CA GLY A 161 -1.20 5.13 5.46
C GLY A 161 -2.30 4.07 5.36
N LYS A 162 -2.18 2.98 6.14
CA LYS A 162 -3.11 1.85 6.04
C LYS A 162 -3.41 1.22 7.40
N HIS A 163 -4.57 0.60 7.56
CA HIS A 163 -5.70 0.37 6.67
C HIS A 163 -6.93 1.13 7.19
N PHE A 164 -7.25 2.24 6.55
CA PHE A 164 -8.38 3.09 6.97
C PHE A 164 -9.73 2.31 6.95
N PRO A 165 -10.62 2.49 7.93
CA PRO A 165 -10.62 3.47 9.04
C PRO A 165 -9.91 3.00 10.31
N GLY A 166 -9.17 1.91 10.28
CA GLY A 166 -8.48 1.25 11.37
C GLY A 166 -9.05 -0.14 11.63
N MET A 167 -8.23 -1.18 11.37
CA MET A 167 -8.64 -2.59 11.48
C MET A 167 -8.04 -3.30 12.70
N GLY A 168 -7.46 -2.56 13.66
CA GLY A 168 -6.66 -3.12 14.75
C GLY A 168 -7.35 -4.17 15.62
N ASP A 169 -8.68 -4.15 15.74
CA ASP A 169 -9.46 -5.13 16.51
C ASP A 169 -10.12 -6.22 15.63
N ALA A 170 -9.77 -6.31 14.33
CA ALA A 170 -10.31 -7.32 13.44
C ALA A 170 -9.88 -8.74 13.87
N ALA A 171 -10.85 -9.59 14.16
CA ALA A 171 -10.62 -10.94 14.67
C ALA A 171 -10.16 -11.94 13.60
N CYS A 172 -10.49 -11.71 12.31
CA CYS A 172 -10.09 -12.55 11.20
C CYS A 172 -9.23 -11.79 10.19
N ASP A 173 -8.48 -12.55 9.41
CA ASP A 173 -7.60 -12.02 8.36
C ASP A 173 -8.42 -11.76 7.09
N PRO A 174 -8.45 -10.53 6.55
CA PRO A 174 -9.20 -10.19 5.35
C PRO A 174 -8.72 -10.92 4.08
N HIS A 175 -7.55 -11.55 4.10
CA HIS A 175 -7.11 -12.44 3.02
C HIS A 175 -8.03 -13.67 2.86
N HIS A 176 -8.69 -14.09 3.93
CA HIS A 176 -9.54 -15.28 3.92
C HIS A 176 -11.02 -14.96 3.99
N GLU A 177 -11.42 -14.06 4.88
CA GLU A 177 -12.82 -13.74 5.14
C GLU A 177 -13.00 -12.25 5.36
N LEU A 178 -14.22 -11.75 5.13
CA LEU A 178 -14.55 -10.34 5.41
C LEU A 178 -14.69 -10.11 6.92
N PRO A 179 -13.74 -9.39 7.57
CA PRO A 179 -13.86 -9.09 8.98
C PRO A 179 -15.04 -8.16 9.26
N VAL A 180 -15.77 -8.43 10.34
CA VAL A 180 -16.83 -7.56 10.82
C VAL A 180 -16.33 -6.80 12.04
N LEU A 181 -16.37 -5.47 11.98
CA LEU A 181 -16.13 -4.60 13.12
C LEU A 181 -17.39 -3.83 13.46
N HIS A 182 -17.67 -3.68 14.76
CA HIS A 182 -18.81 -2.92 15.25
C HIS A 182 -18.36 -1.53 15.70
N GLY A 183 -19.13 -0.51 15.32
CA GLY A 183 -18.87 0.85 15.73
C GLY A 183 -19.46 1.90 14.79
N THR A 184 -19.71 3.07 15.34
CA THR A 184 -20.16 4.24 14.61
C THR A 184 -18.97 5.07 14.12
N ARG A 185 -19.19 6.04 13.21
CA ARG A 185 -18.17 7.03 12.83
C ARG A 185 -17.58 7.73 14.06
N ALA A 186 -18.40 8.06 15.04
CA ALA A 186 -17.94 8.70 16.28
C ALA A 186 -16.98 7.80 17.07
N SER A 187 -17.32 6.52 17.27
CA SER A 187 -16.46 5.58 18.00
C SER A 187 -15.12 5.33 17.29
N PHE A 188 -15.09 5.31 15.96
CA PHE A 188 -13.83 5.21 15.22
C PHE A 188 -12.97 6.47 15.37
N LEU A 189 -13.59 7.66 15.37
CA LEU A 189 -12.90 8.95 15.60
C LEU A 189 -12.37 9.09 17.03
N GLU A 190 -12.92 8.37 17.99
CA GLU A 190 -12.44 8.37 19.38
C GLU A 190 -11.16 7.55 19.57
N ARG A 191 -10.85 6.60 18.67
CA ARG A 191 -9.66 5.75 18.82
C ARG A 191 -9.04 5.30 17.49
N ALA A 192 -9.69 4.41 16.76
CA ALA A 192 -9.07 3.68 15.64
C ALA A 192 -8.63 4.58 14.50
N SER A 193 -9.42 5.63 14.20
CA SER A 193 -9.11 6.57 13.14
C SER A 193 -8.22 7.75 13.56
N ILE A 194 -7.89 7.90 14.86
CA ILE A 194 -7.05 9.04 15.32
C ILE A 194 -5.69 9.09 14.61
N PRO A 195 -4.90 8.00 14.46
CA PRO A 195 -3.63 8.09 13.75
C PRO A 195 -3.79 8.54 12.28
N PHE A 196 -4.86 8.11 11.62
CA PHE A 196 -5.17 8.54 10.26
C PHE A 196 -5.50 10.03 10.20
N THR A 197 -6.45 10.50 10.99
CA THR A 197 -6.86 11.91 10.98
C THR A 197 -5.73 12.85 11.38
N ALA A 198 -4.87 12.47 12.32
CA ALA A 198 -3.73 13.26 12.74
C ALA A 198 -2.65 13.37 11.66
N LEU A 199 -2.42 12.31 10.88
CA LEU A 199 -1.38 12.27 9.85
C LEU A 199 -1.90 12.65 8.45
N MET A 200 -3.22 12.71 8.21
CA MET A 200 -3.82 13.07 6.92
C MET A 200 -3.19 14.29 6.23
N PRO A 201 -2.88 15.39 6.93
CA PRO A 201 -2.29 16.57 6.27
C PRO A 201 -0.94 16.32 5.61
N GLU A 202 -0.24 15.26 6.00
CA GLU A 202 1.09 14.92 5.47
C GLU A 202 1.15 13.55 4.75
N LEU A 203 -0.01 12.85 4.64
CA LEU A 203 -0.09 11.57 3.93
C LEU A 203 -0.51 11.80 2.48
N PRO A 204 0.33 11.47 1.49
CA PRO A 204 -0.02 11.61 0.08
C PRO A 204 -1.10 10.62 -0.36
N SER A 205 -1.20 9.48 0.32
CA SER A 205 -2.24 8.49 0.05
C SER A 205 -2.67 7.69 1.29
N LEU A 206 -3.85 7.10 1.19
CA LEU A 206 -4.43 6.17 2.16
C LEU A 206 -4.90 4.91 1.45
N MET A 207 -4.83 3.77 2.15
CA MET A 207 -5.42 2.51 1.71
C MET A 207 -6.62 2.19 2.60
N VAL A 208 -7.78 1.92 1.96
CA VAL A 208 -9.00 1.52 2.65
C VAL A 208 -9.03 0.01 2.81
N ALA A 209 -9.23 -0.45 4.04
CA ALA A 209 -9.35 -1.86 4.40
C ALA A 209 -10.57 -2.53 3.77
N HIS A 210 -10.54 -3.87 3.72
CA HIS A 210 -11.72 -4.68 3.46
C HIS A 210 -12.36 -5.12 4.79
N LEU A 211 -13.29 -4.32 5.30
CA LEU A 211 -14.03 -4.54 6.55
C LEU A 211 -15.52 -4.38 6.30
N LEU A 212 -16.35 -5.06 7.07
CA LEU A 212 -17.77 -4.73 7.18
C LEU A 212 -18.01 -4.02 8.52
N ILE A 213 -18.61 -2.83 8.46
CA ILE A 213 -19.00 -2.04 9.65
C ILE A 213 -20.50 -1.78 9.53
N PRO A 214 -21.35 -2.70 10.04
CA PRO A 214 -22.80 -2.66 9.79
C PRO A 214 -23.49 -1.37 10.23
N GLU A 215 -22.95 -0.71 11.25
CA GLU A 215 -23.49 0.56 11.75
C GLU A 215 -23.21 1.76 10.82
N MET A 216 -22.29 1.58 9.86
CA MET A 216 -21.97 2.61 8.85
C MET A 216 -22.53 2.24 7.47
N ASP A 217 -22.34 0.98 7.06
CA ASP A 217 -22.89 0.40 5.84
C ASP A 217 -23.04 -1.12 6.05
N ALA A 218 -24.27 -1.60 6.08
CA ALA A 218 -24.56 -3.02 6.33
C ALA A 218 -24.41 -3.90 5.07
N GLU A 219 -24.30 -3.31 3.88
CA GLU A 219 -24.32 -4.01 2.61
C GLU A 219 -22.94 -4.16 1.96
N HIS A 220 -22.08 -3.12 2.12
CA HIS A 220 -20.81 -3.05 1.42
C HIS A 220 -19.62 -3.04 2.37
N PRO A 221 -18.54 -3.75 2.01
CA PRO A 221 -17.24 -3.59 2.67
C PRO A 221 -16.76 -2.13 2.58
N THR A 222 -15.99 -1.68 3.55
CA THR A 222 -15.49 -0.30 3.66
C THR A 222 -14.88 0.24 2.36
N SER A 223 -14.10 -0.57 1.64
CA SER A 223 -13.46 -0.20 0.37
C SER A 223 -14.44 -0.04 -0.81
N LEU A 224 -15.65 -0.59 -0.70
CA LEU A 224 -16.72 -0.50 -1.71
C LEU A 224 -17.90 0.37 -1.23
N SER A 225 -17.82 0.92 -0.01
CA SER A 225 -18.89 1.69 0.62
C SER A 225 -18.74 3.18 0.33
N ARG A 226 -19.74 3.76 -0.34
CA ARG A 226 -19.82 5.20 -0.54
C ARG A 226 -19.93 5.97 0.77
N GLU A 227 -20.63 5.41 1.76
CA GLU A 227 -20.76 6.00 3.09
C GLU A 227 -19.42 6.11 3.81
N LEU A 228 -18.52 5.15 3.60
CA LEU A 228 -17.19 5.15 4.23
C LEU A 228 -16.21 6.01 3.44
N VAL A 229 -16.10 5.84 2.12
CA VAL A 229 -15.08 6.54 1.34
C VAL A 229 -15.53 7.96 1.03
N GLN A 230 -16.65 8.16 0.35
CA GLN A 230 -17.10 9.52 0.04
C GLN A 230 -17.60 10.23 1.30
N GLY A 231 -18.57 9.65 2.02
CA GLY A 231 -19.24 10.32 3.13
C GLY A 231 -18.34 10.54 4.34
N PHE A 232 -17.57 9.53 4.78
CA PHE A 232 -16.77 9.69 5.98
C PHE A 232 -15.38 10.25 5.65
N LEU A 233 -14.62 9.63 4.72
CA LEU A 233 -13.23 10.03 4.45
C LEU A 233 -13.14 11.34 3.67
N ARG A 234 -13.94 11.51 2.59
CA ARG A 234 -13.86 12.68 1.74
C ARG A 234 -14.64 13.88 2.31
N ASP A 235 -15.95 13.70 2.56
CA ASP A 235 -16.82 14.82 2.92
C ASP A 235 -16.66 15.25 4.38
N GLN A 236 -16.59 14.29 5.32
CA GLN A 236 -16.50 14.62 6.75
C GLN A 236 -15.07 14.92 7.20
N LEU A 237 -14.08 14.11 6.77
CA LEU A 237 -12.69 14.30 7.19
C LEU A 237 -11.88 15.19 6.24
N GLY A 238 -12.40 15.49 5.04
CA GLY A 238 -11.79 16.40 4.08
C GLY A 238 -10.52 15.87 3.42
N TYR A 239 -10.37 14.55 3.26
CA TYR A 239 -9.14 13.99 2.70
C TYR A 239 -9.06 14.18 1.18
N GLU A 240 -8.02 14.87 0.72
CA GLU A 240 -7.77 15.22 -0.68
C GLU A 240 -6.66 14.40 -1.37
N GLY A 241 -5.96 13.52 -0.63
CA GLY A 241 -4.94 12.63 -1.18
C GLY A 241 -5.54 11.46 -1.96
N VAL A 242 -4.65 10.66 -2.59
CA VAL A 242 -5.06 9.45 -3.32
C VAL A 242 -5.56 8.37 -2.36
N VAL A 243 -6.66 7.71 -2.72
CA VAL A 243 -7.23 6.59 -1.97
C VAL A 243 -7.12 5.31 -2.79
N PHE A 244 -6.32 4.40 -2.29
CA PHE A 244 -6.24 3.01 -2.78
C PHE A 244 -7.27 2.13 -2.07
N THR A 245 -7.73 1.08 -2.73
CA THR A 245 -8.32 -0.06 -2.02
C THR A 245 -7.19 -0.98 -1.55
N ASP A 246 -7.45 -1.86 -0.58
CA ASP A 246 -6.67 -3.09 -0.45
C ASP A 246 -6.90 -3.99 -1.68
N ASP A 247 -6.17 -5.11 -1.83
CA ASP A 247 -6.26 -5.97 -3.01
C ASP A 247 -7.66 -6.57 -3.19
N LEU A 248 -8.32 -6.23 -4.29
CA LEU A 248 -9.66 -6.73 -4.63
C LEU A 248 -9.70 -8.24 -4.90
N CYS A 249 -8.53 -8.88 -5.08
CA CYS A 249 -8.43 -10.33 -5.22
C CYS A 249 -8.49 -11.06 -3.87
N MET A 250 -8.42 -10.36 -2.73
CA MET A 250 -8.52 -10.95 -1.39
C MET A 250 -9.88 -11.61 -1.15
N GLY A 251 -9.89 -12.69 -0.35
CA GLY A 251 -11.08 -13.47 -0.06
C GLY A 251 -12.23 -12.69 0.58
N ALA A 252 -11.94 -11.59 1.28
CA ALA A 252 -12.93 -10.66 1.80
C ALA A 252 -13.83 -10.05 0.70
N ILE A 253 -13.32 -9.89 -0.50
CA ILE A 253 -14.03 -9.31 -1.66
C ILE A 253 -14.38 -10.39 -2.67
N SER A 254 -13.40 -11.18 -3.13
CA SER A 254 -13.54 -12.11 -4.26
C SER A 254 -14.54 -13.23 -4.04
N LYS A 255 -14.89 -13.54 -2.79
CA LYS A 255 -15.95 -14.51 -2.46
C LYS A 255 -17.37 -14.01 -2.76
N LYS A 256 -17.59 -12.71 -2.84
CA LYS A 256 -18.92 -12.11 -3.04
C LYS A 256 -19.03 -11.33 -4.35
N TYR A 257 -17.95 -10.66 -4.76
CA TYR A 257 -17.91 -9.77 -5.91
C TYR A 257 -16.95 -10.28 -6.98
N GLY A 258 -17.31 -10.13 -8.26
CA GLY A 258 -16.33 -10.23 -9.34
C GLY A 258 -15.34 -9.06 -9.30
N VAL A 259 -14.07 -9.27 -9.68
CA VAL A 259 -13.02 -8.22 -9.60
C VAL A 259 -13.41 -6.97 -10.41
N ALA A 260 -14.02 -7.14 -11.58
CA ALA A 260 -14.49 -6.05 -12.42
C ALA A 260 -15.60 -5.21 -11.74
N GLU A 261 -16.56 -5.89 -11.13
CA GLU A 261 -17.62 -5.25 -10.35
C GLU A 261 -17.07 -4.52 -9.13
N ALA A 262 -16.18 -5.17 -8.38
CA ALA A 262 -15.53 -4.59 -7.20
C ALA A 262 -14.74 -3.32 -7.55
N ALA A 263 -13.98 -3.31 -8.66
CA ALA A 263 -13.26 -2.14 -9.12
C ALA A 263 -14.19 -0.96 -9.46
N ALA A 264 -15.30 -1.24 -10.17
CA ALA A 264 -16.30 -0.23 -10.47
C ALA A 264 -17.00 0.31 -9.21
N LEU A 265 -17.34 -0.55 -8.25
CA LEU A 265 -17.93 -0.14 -6.97
C LEU A 265 -16.97 0.70 -6.15
N ALA A 266 -15.68 0.34 -6.06
CA ALA A 266 -14.66 1.09 -5.34
C ALA A 266 -14.51 2.53 -5.88
N LEU A 267 -14.47 2.69 -7.21
CA LEU A 267 -14.42 4.02 -7.84
C LEU A 267 -15.72 4.83 -7.57
N ARG A 268 -16.89 4.20 -7.64
CA ARG A 268 -18.16 4.82 -7.26
C ARG A 268 -18.23 5.21 -5.79
N ALA A 269 -17.56 4.44 -4.94
CA ALA A 269 -17.44 4.74 -3.51
C ALA A 269 -16.57 5.96 -3.22
N GLY A 270 -15.68 6.36 -4.13
CA GLY A 270 -14.77 7.52 -3.98
C GLY A 270 -13.30 7.13 -3.79
N CYS A 271 -12.94 5.83 -3.94
CA CYS A 271 -11.56 5.42 -4.14
C CYS A 271 -11.05 5.91 -5.49
N ASP A 272 -9.73 6.11 -5.60
CA ASP A 272 -9.10 6.56 -6.85
C ASP A 272 -8.44 5.42 -7.60
N LEU A 273 -7.85 4.48 -6.88
CA LEU A 273 -7.00 3.43 -7.41
C LEU A 273 -7.35 2.07 -6.78
N PRO A 274 -8.31 1.33 -7.36
CA PRO A 274 -8.50 -0.07 -7.03
C PRO A 274 -7.24 -0.89 -7.34
N LEU A 275 -6.88 -1.85 -6.44
CA LEU A 275 -5.78 -2.78 -6.63
C LEU A 275 -6.28 -4.11 -7.18
N VAL A 276 -5.62 -4.61 -8.24
CA VAL A 276 -5.85 -5.93 -8.83
C VAL A 276 -4.50 -6.64 -8.93
N CYS A 277 -4.18 -7.49 -7.96
CA CYS A 277 -2.82 -7.97 -7.75
C CYS A 277 -2.52 -9.35 -8.36
N HIS A 278 -3.57 -10.13 -8.71
CA HIS A 278 -3.43 -11.51 -9.17
C HIS A 278 -4.25 -11.79 -10.43
N ASN A 279 -3.79 -12.75 -11.26
CA ASN A 279 -4.46 -13.17 -12.49
C ASN A 279 -4.80 -12.00 -13.42
N VAL A 280 -3.95 -10.98 -13.44
CA VAL A 280 -4.19 -9.69 -14.10
C VAL A 280 -4.49 -9.87 -15.58
N CYS A 281 -3.72 -10.72 -16.27
CA CYS A 281 -3.93 -10.98 -17.69
C CYS A 281 -5.30 -11.60 -18.03
N ASP A 282 -5.94 -12.25 -17.08
CA ASP A 282 -7.22 -12.91 -17.30
C ASP A 282 -8.44 -12.01 -17.02
N VAL A 283 -8.26 -10.98 -16.17
CA VAL A 283 -9.35 -10.13 -15.70
C VAL A 283 -9.28 -8.68 -16.16
N LEU A 284 -8.11 -8.19 -16.59
CA LEU A 284 -7.88 -6.75 -16.81
C LEU A 284 -8.75 -6.15 -17.90
N GLU A 285 -9.10 -6.90 -18.96
CA GLU A 285 -10.00 -6.43 -20.02
C GLU A 285 -11.42 -6.20 -19.50
N ASP A 286 -11.94 -7.12 -18.70
CA ASP A 286 -13.27 -7.00 -18.08
C ASP A 286 -13.29 -5.86 -17.05
N VAL A 287 -12.23 -5.73 -16.25
CA VAL A 287 -12.07 -4.61 -15.30
C VAL A 287 -12.03 -3.28 -16.05
N ALA A 288 -11.24 -3.18 -17.12
CA ALA A 288 -11.14 -1.98 -17.92
C ALA A 288 -12.50 -1.60 -18.57
N ALA A 289 -13.23 -2.59 -19.07
CA ALA A 289 -14.57 -2.38 -19.63
C ALA A 289 -15.55 -1.84 -18.56
N ALA A 290 -15.55 -2.43 -17.35
CA ALA A 290 -16.40 -2.00 -16.24
C ALA A 290 -16.05 -0.57 -15.77
N VAL A 291 -14.76 -0.25 -15.67
CA VAL A 291 -14.28 1.09 -15.28
C VAL A 291 -14.61 2.12 -16.34
N ASN A 292 -14.36 1.84 -17.63
CA ASN A 292 -14.66 2.76 -18.72
C ASN A 292 -16.17 3.01 -18.93
N ALA A 293 -17.03 2.14 -18.41
CA ALA A 293 -18.48 2.33 -18.42
C ALA A 293 -18.96 3.28 -17.29
N LEU A 294 -18.08 3.71 -16.39
CA LEU A 294 -18.42 4.67 -15.33
C LEU A 294 -18.60 6.07 -15.92
N PRO A 295 -19.52 6.86 -15.35
CA PRO A 295 -19.74 8.22 -15.80
C PRO A 295 -18.55 9.14 -15.48
N PRO A 296 -18.28 10.16 -16.32
CA PRO A 296 -17.13 11.06 -16.17
C PRO A 296 -17.04 11.73 -14.79
N GLU A 297 -18.15 12.02 -14.15
CA GLU A 297 -18.22 12.61 -12.81
C GLU A 297 -17.64 11.71 -11.70
N VAL A 298 -17.54 10.41 -11.94
CA VAL A 298 -16.87 9.46 -11.04
C VAL A 298 -15.36 9.44 -11.33
N LEU A 299 -14.98 9.43 -12.61
CA LEU A 299 -13.58 9.24 -13.02
C LEU A 299 -12.75 10.53 -12.96
N ALA A 300 -13.34 11.70 -13.25
CA ALA A 300 -12.56 12.94 -13.36
C ALA A 300 -11.88 13.34 -12.03
N PRO A 301 -12.55 13.31 -10.86
CA PRO A 301 -11.89 13.65 -9.60
C PRO A 301 -10.76 12.69 -9.23
N ALA A 302 -10.91 11.40 -9.56
CA ALA A 302 -9.86 10.40 -9.36
C ALA A 302 -8.66 10.69 -10.27
N ALA A 303 -8.89 10.96 -11.56
CA ALA A 303 -7.84 11.29 -12.51
C ALA A 303 -7.01 12.51 -12.07
N GLU A 304 -7.64 13.58 -11.59
CA GLU A 304 -6.96 14.76 -11.07
C GLU A 304 -6.08 14.46 -9.86
N ARG A 305 -6.56 13.63 -8.91
CA ARG A 305 -5.78 13.25 -7.73
C ARG A 305 -4.61 12.34 -8.11
N ILE A 306 -4.81 11.39 -9.01
CA ILE A 306 -3.77 10.50 -9.52
C ILE A 306 -2.67 11.29 -10.24
N GLU A 307 -3.04 12.25 -11.08
CA GLU A 307 -2.07 13.10 -11.79
C GLU A 307 -1.23 13.90 -10.80
N ARG A 308 -1.85 14.59 -9.85
CA ARG A 308 -1.11 15.30 -8.79
C ARG A 308 -0.17 14.39 -8.00
N PHE A 309 -0.61 13.17 -7.68
CA PHE A 309 0.21 12.19 -6.96
C PHE A 309 1.42 11.76 -7.78
N ARG A 310 1.25 11.45 -9.07
CA ARG A 310 2.33 11.06 -9.99
C ARG A 310 3.39 12.16 -10.12
N MET A 311 2.97 13.42 -10.18
CA MET A 311 3.88 14.58 -10.24
C MET A 311 4.77 14.75 -9.00
N MET A 312 4.38 14.19 -7.85
CA MET A 312 5.18 14.24 -6.61
C MET A 312 6.24 13.15 -6.55
N THR A 313 6.17 12.13 -7.40
CA THR A 313 7.12 11.01 -7.39
C THR A 313 8.47 11.40 -8.01
N VAL A 314 9.54 10.81 -7.50
CA VAL A 314 10.91 11.04 -8.01
C VAL A 314 11.44 9.75 -8.62
N GLN A 315 12.15 9.91 -9.73
CA GLN A 315 12.95 8.84 -10.31
C GLN A 315 14.43 9.09 -10.04
N ALA A 316 15.10 8.14 -9.39
CA ALA A 316 16.51 8.19 -9.12
C ALA A 316 17.29 7.18 -10.00
N PRO A 317 18.56 7.44 -10.30
CA PRO A 317 19.42 6.44 -10.95
C PRO A 317 19.63 5.23 -10.02
N PRO A 318 19.88 4.02 -10.59
CA PRO A 318 20.19 2.85 -9.78
C PRO A 318 21.52 3.03 -9.03
N MET A 319 21.64 2.39 -7.88
CA MET A 319 22.90 2.33 -7.14
C MET A 319 23.90 1.44 -7.88
N PRO A 320 25.17 1.87 -8.08
CA PRO A 320 26.19 1.02 -8.67
C PRO A 320 26.43 -0.27 -7.84
N PHE A 321 26.75 -1.39 -8.49
CA PHE A 321 26.91 -2.71 -7.85
C PHE A 321 27.85 -2.72 -6.62
N ILE A 322 29.00 -2.04 -6.70
CA ILE A 322 29.94 -1.97 -5.56
C ILE A 322 29.29 -1.24 -4.39
N ALA A 323 28.64 -0.10 -4.65
CA ALA A 323 27.93 0.66 -3.64
C ALA A 323 26.76 -0.13 -3.04
N TRP A 324 26.06 -0.92 -3.86
CA TRP A 324 24.99 -1.80 -3.41
C TRP A 324 25.47 -2.85 -2.41
N ARG A 325 26.57 -3.52 -2.70
CA ARG A 325 27.16 -4.52 -1.79
C ARG A 325 27.59 -3.91 -0.45
N ASP A 326 28.25 -2.74 -0.50
CA ASP A 326 28.68 -2.06 0.74
C ASP A 326 27.47 -1.58 1.53
N TYR A 327 26.43 -1.12 0.85
CA TYR A 327 25.16 -0.74 1.42
C TYR A 327 24.47 -1.91 2.13
N LEU A 328 24.41 -3.11 1.53
CA LEU A 328 23.84 -4.29 2.16
C LEU A 328 24.58 -4.67 3.45
N ASN A 329 25.92 -4.54 3.47
CA ASN A 329 26.71 -4.78 4.68
C ASN A 329 26.40 -3.79 5.80
N ASP A 330 26.15 -2.52 5.45
CA ASP A 330 25.75 -1.49 6.41
C ASP A 330 24.34 -1.73 6.94
N LEU A 331 23.43 -2.09 6.05
CA LEU A 331 22.07 -2.47 6.40
C LEU A 331 22.03 -3.67 7.35
N ALA A 332 22.79 -4.73 7.06
CA ALA A 332 22.85 -5.92 7.91
C ALA A 332 23.29 -5.56 9.33
N ARG A 333 24.36 -4.76 9.47
CA ARG A 333 24.81 -4.27 10.80
C ARG A 333 23.76 -3.43 11.51
N PHE A 334 22.99 -2.63 10.76
CA PHE A 334 21.88 -1.88 11.34
C PHE A 334 20.79 -2.83 11.84
N CYS A 335 20.39 -3.82 11.06
CA CYS A 335 19.36 -4.79 11.43
C CYS A 335 19.77 -5.60 12.66
N GLU A 336 21.03 -6.03 12.76
CA GLU A 336 21.57 -6.71 13.95
C GLU A 336 21.50 -5.85 15.23
N SER A 337 21.53 -4.53 15.08
CA SER A 337 21.40 -3.58 16.22
C SER A 337 19.96 -3.38 16.69
N VAL A 338 18.95 -3.87 15.95
CA VAL A 338 17.53 -3.75 16.28
C VAL A 338 16.96 -5.16 16.49
N PRO A 339 16.88 -5.66 17.73
CA PRO A 339 16.33 -6.98 18.01
C PRO A 339 14.87 -7.09 17.58
N GLU A 340 14.54 -8.12 16.78
CA GLU A 340 13.15 -8.42 16.44
C GLU A 340 12.34 -8.78 17.68
N VAL A 341 11.14 -8.24 17.77
CA VAL A 341 10.14 -8.68 18.72
C VAL A 341 9.55 -9.98 18.17
N THR A 342 9.63 -11.06 18.94
CA THR A 342 9.15 -12.40 18.54
C THR A 342 7.73 -12.32 18.00
N ALA A 343 7.57 -12.46 16.70
CA ALA A 343 6.28 -12.50 16.04
C ALA A 343 5.60 -13.84 16.28
N ALA A 344 4.27 -13.81 16.45
CA ALA A 344 3.49 -15.04 16.36
C ALA A 344 3.71 -15.74 15.01
N PRO A 345 3.73 -17.09 14.97
CA PRO A 345 4.03 -17.82 13.75
C PRO A 345 2.96 -17.57 12.65
N GLY A 346 3.46 -17.34 11.45
CA GLY A 346 2.74 -17.51 10.19
C GLY A 346 1.54 -16.59 9.94
N SER A 347 1.73 -15.58 9.09
CA SER A 347 0.60 -14.93 8.39
C SER A 347 0.70 -15.21 6.90
N PRO A 348 -0.43 -15.41 6.20
CA PRO A 348 -0.47 -15.58 4.75
C PRO A 348 0.13 -14.41 3.97
N VAL A 349 0.25 -13.23 4.57
CA VAL A 349 0.90 -12.02 3.98
C VAL A 349 2.35 -12.26 3.53
N GLN A 350 3.02 -13.29 4.03
CA GLN A 350 4.39 -13.64 3.61
C GLN A 350 4.46 -14.30 2.22
N ASN A 351 3.36 -14.90 1.76
CA ASN A 351 3.28 -15.69 0.53
C ASN A 351 2.56 -14.98 -0.62
N TYR A 352 2.24 -13.69 -0.45
CA TYR A 352 1.68 -12.84 -1.49
C TYR A 352 2.74 -12.24 -2.40
#